data_8e3b82e28acf04a8cb48519dd21b9862
#
_entry.id   8e3b82e28acf04a8cb48519dd21b9862
#
_cell.length_a   1.000
_cell.length_b   1.000
_cell.length_c   1.000
_cell.angle_alpha   90.00
_cell.angle_beta   90.00
_cell.angle_gamma   90.00
#
_symmetry.space_group_name_H-M   'P 1'
#
loop_
_entity.id
_entity.type
_entity.pdbx_description
1 polymer ?
#
loop_
_entity_poly.entity_id
_entity_poly.type
_entity_poly.pdbx_seq_one_letter_code
_entity_poly.pdbx_strand_id
1 'polypeptide(L)'
;VRSAGPRGTWPEREPDADALLRGFRTRFGVPPAGVWHAPGRLAVMGEHTAAGGGAGLYVALPWGVTAAVGPAPDPGVHVAAPGGPLRPRERAARAVARTVAEARRTGVLGADAGVRVVLDADLPEHASLGYTAAVGAAVALALADLGGGPPPEGATADERVCLAARPGCAVRVNLRSMRTTVLPFDLAGEGLRLVVVDTGALPRRDLRVVRAAELERAQQVLGPLRSVQDLPGSLRRLPDPVLRRRVEYAVTEVHRLNAAVGLLRAGRSGETGPILSASHLSLRRFGLPTREAELAVETASRAGARGVRMSGWAGTVLALAAEERVEGIGAALTTEFGAMGWVPPRVRAAVPSAGAHRLR
;
A
#
# COMPACT_ATOMS: atom_id res chain seq x y z
N VAL A 1 -6.14 19.57 -19.67
CA VAL A 1 -5.19 19.61 -18.55
C VAL A 1 -5.89 20.34 -17.42
N ARG A 2 -6.45 19.60 -16.44
CA ARG A 2 -6.95 20.22 -15.20
C ARG A 2 -5.73 20.40 -14.30
N SER A 3 -5.39 21.63 -13.96
CA SER A 3 -4.41 21.97 -12.93
C SER A 3 -4.83 21.29 -11.64
N ALA A 4 -4.01 20.34 -11.16
CA ALA A 4 -4.14 19.87 -9.79
C ALA A 4 -3.93 21.09 -8.89
N GLY A 5 -4.92 21.41 -8.04
CA GLY A 5 -4.79 22.44 -7.01
C GLY A 5 -3.55 22.20 -6.13
N PRO A 6 -3.15 23.18 -5.30
CA PRO A 6 -1.95 23.06 -4.48
C PRO A 6 -2.02 21.75 -3.69
N ARG A 7 -1.06 20.87 -3.96
CA ARG A 7 -0.96 19.58 -3.27
C ARG A 7 -0.61 19.92 -1.83
N GLY A 8 -1.54 19.63 -0.91
CA GLY A 8 -1.30 19.81 0.51
C GLY A 8 0.00 19.14 0.93
N THR A 9 0.69 19.71 1.87
CA THR A 9 1.82 19.08 2.56
C THR A 9 1.38 17.72 3.06
N TRP A 10 2.27 16.73 3.02
CA TRP A 10 2.03 15.47 3.71
C TRP A 10 1.79 15.81 5.19
N PRO A 11 0.66 15.43 5.78
CA PRO A 11 0.38 15.81 7.16
C PRO A 11 1.46 15.24 8.08
N GLU A 12 2.20 16.09 8.77
CA GLU A 12 3.18 15.68 9.80
C GLU A 12 2.51 15.45 11.15
N ARG A 13 1.22 15.17 11.16
CA ARG A 13 0.42 15.10 12.37
C ARG A 13 0.24 13.65 12.80
N GLU A 14 0.63 13.33 14.05
CA GLU A 14 0.22 12.09 14.69
C GLU A 14 -1.30 12.03 14.86
N PRO A 15 -1.91 10.84 14.78
CA PRO A 15 -3.34 10.68 15.00
C PRO A 15 -3.74 11.18 16.39
N ASP A 16 -4.56 12.23 16.47
CA ASP A 16 -5.10 12.73 17.73
C ASP A 16 -6.42 12.00 18.05
N ALA A 17 -6.30 10.94 18.86
CA ALA A 17 -7.47 10.16 19.29
C ALA A 17 -8.47 11.01 20.06
N ASP A 18 -8.02 11.98 20.86
CA ASP A 18 -8.92 12.85 21.65
C ASP A 18 -9.66 13.84 20.74
N ALA A 19 -9.02 14.36 19.69
CA ALA A 19 -9.70 15.17 18.67
C ALA A 19 -10.77 14.37 17.93
N LEU A 20 -10.48 13.09 17.60
CA LEU A 20 -11.47 12.19 16.99
C LEU A 20 -12.66 11.90 17.93
N LEU A 21 -12.41 11.66 19.21
CA LEU A 21 -13.47 11.49 20.22
C LEU A 21 -14.36 12.72 20.31
N ARG A 22 -13.78 13.91 20.35
CA ARG A 22 -14.53 15.19 20.35
C ARG A 22 -15.31 15.36 19.04
N GLY A 23 -14.69 15.13 17.90
CA GLY A 23 -15.31 15.24 16.58
C GLY A 23 -16.50 14.29 16.42
N PHE A 24 -16.40 13.07 16.93
CA PHE A 24 -17.48 12.09 16.90
C PHE A 24 -18.66 12.56 17.77
N ARG A 25 -18.41 13.03 19.01
CA ARG A 25 -19.45 13.59 19.91
C ARG A 25 -20.13 14.79 19.29
N THR A 26 -19.37 15.72 18.74
CA THR A 26 -19.92 16.90 18.07
C THR A 26 -20.83 16.52 16.91
N ARG A 27 -20.43 15.49 16.13
CA ARG A 27 -21.16 15.07 14.91
C ARG A 27 -22.42 14.27 15.21
N PHE A 28 -22.37 13.38 16.22
CA PHE A 28 -23.43 12.39 16.46
C PHE A 28 -24.14 12.53 17.80
N GLY A 29 -23.74 13.46 18.65
CA GLY A 29 -24.36 13.74 19.96
C GLY A 29 -24.08 12.68 21.03
N VAL A 30 -23.30 11.64 20.72
CA VAL A 30 -22.97 10.52 21.62
C VAL A 30 -21.48 10.20 21.52
N PRO A 31 -20.85 9.58 22.52
CA PRO A 31 -19.48 9.12 22.41
C PRO A 31 -19.37 7.93 21.45
N PRO A 32 -18.21 7.73 20.78
CA PRO A 32 -17.93 6.49 20.09
C PRO A 32 -17.70 5.35 21.10
N ALA A 33 -17.77 4.11 20.64
CA ALA A 33 -17.43 2.93 21.42
C ALA A 33 -15.90 2.74 21.58
N GLY A 34 -15.12 3.36 20.70
CA GLY A 34 -13.67 3.36 20.77
C GLY A 34 -13.02 4.04 19.55
N VAL A 35 -11.68 4.03 19.56
CA VAL A 35 -10.85 4.57 18.49
C VAL A 35 -9.81 3.50 18.08
N TRP A 36 -9.72 3.24 16.80
CA TRP A 36 -8.80 2.27 16.21
C TRP A 36 -7.92 2.93 15.15
N HIS A 37 -6.69 2.50 15.09
CA HIS A 37 -5.73 2.91 14.06
C HIS A 37 -5.39 1.73 13.16
N ALA A 38 -5.23 1.99 11.87
CA ALA A 38 -4.64 1.06 10.93
C ALA A 38 -3.60 1.77 10.05
N PRO A 39 -2.41 1.16 9.89
CA PRO A 39 -1.33 1.75 9.11
C PRO A 39 -1.65 1.75 7.62
N GLY A 40 -1.07 2.69 6.89
CA GLY A 40 -0.87 2.54 5.47
C GLY A 40 0.09 1.38 5.18
N ARG A 41 0.16 0.97 3.91
CA ARG A 41 1.12 -0.06 3.49
C ARG A 41 1.92 0.40 2.29
N LEU A 42 3.18 -0.01 2.23
CA LEU A 42 4.06 0.17 1.08
C LEU A 42 4.35 -1.19 0.45
N ALA A 43 4.18 -1.32 -0.86
CA ALA A 43 4.63 -2.50 -1.58
C ALA A 43 6.15 -2.43 -1.77
N VAL A 44 6.87 -3.39 -1.20
CA VAL A 44 8.31 -3.53 -1.38
C VAL A 44 8.60 -4.14 -2.75
N MET A 45 7.88 -5.20 -3.12
CA MET A 45 7.93 -5.82 -4.46
C MET A 45 6.83 -6.86 -4.68
N GLY A 46 6.66 -7.31 -5.92
CA GLY A 46 5.79 -8.43 -6.29
C GLY A 46 4.31 -8.08 -6.47
N GLU A 47 3.87 -6.87 -6.14
CA GLU A 47 2.47 -6.44 -6.15
C GLU A 47 1.76 -6.52 -7.51
N HIS A 48 2.52 -6.56 -8.60
CA HIS A 48 1.98 -6.64 -9.97
C HIS A 48 1.90 -8.08 -10.52
N THR A 49 2.20 -9.10 -9.70
CA THR A 49 2.19 -10.51 -10.11
C THR A 49 0.88 -11.23 -9.83
N ALA A 50 -0.15 -10.54 -9.32
CA ALA A 50 -1.42 -11.13 -8.91
C ALA A 50 -2.09 -11.98 -10.01
N ALA A 51 -2.17 -11.48 -11.24
CA ALA A 51 -2.75 -12.20 -12.37
C ALA A 51 -2.00 -13.49 -12.71
N GLY A 52 -0.68 -13.57 -12.39
CA GLY A 52 0.12 -14.79 -12.53
C GLY A 52 0.09 -15.72 -11.32
N GLY A 53 -0.68 -15.39 -10.28
CA GLY A 53 -0.75 -16.17 -9.03
C GLY A 53 0.50 -16.06 -8.16
N GLY A 54 1.23 -14.95 -8.26
CA GLY A 54 2.44 -14.65 -7.51
C GLY A 54 2.20 -14.25 -6.05
N ALA A 55 3.18 -13.58 -5.48
CA ALA A 55 3.12 -13.04 -4.13
C ALA A 55 3.64 -11.60 -4.11
N GLY A 56 3.22 -10.82 -3.12
CA GLY A 56 3.76 -9.50 -2.83
C GLY A 56 4.43 -9.46 -1.48
N LEU A 57 5.43 -8.60 -1.34
CA LEU A 57 6.10 -8.27 -0.09
C LEU A 57 5.78 -6.82 0.24
N TYR A 58 5.33 -6.58 1.46
CA TYR A 58 4.82 -5.29 1.91
C TYR A 58 5.34 -4.97 3.29
N VAL A 59 5.31 -3.68 3.65
CA VAL A 59 5.50 -3.21 5.02
C VAL A 59 4.35 -2.30 5.42
N ALA A 60 4.02 -2.30 6.71
CA ALA A 60 3.18 -1.26 7.29
C ALA A 60 4.00 0.02 7.48
N LEU A 61 3.36 1.15 7.26
CA LEU A 61 3.93 2.48 7.43
C LEU A 61 3.57 3.04 8.82
N PRO A 62 4.37 3.94 9.39
CA PRO A 62 4.03 4.60 10.65
C PRO A 62 2.85 5.60 10.53
N TRP A 63 2.35 5.82 9.32
CA TRP A 63 1.19 6.67 8.99
C TRP A 63 0.02 5.82 8.58
N GLY A 64 -1.20 6.31 8.79
CA GLY A 64 -2.36 5.50 8.49
C GLY A 64 -3.69 6.25 8.55
N VAL A 65 -4.70 5.54 8.99
CA VAL A 65 -6.05 6.02 9.20
C VAL A 65 -6.47 5.69 10.62
N THR A 66 -7.04 6.67 11.30
CA THR A 66 -7.65 6.51 12.62
C THR A 66 -9.14 6.65 12.50
N ALA A 67 -9.90 5.73 13.09
CA ALA A 67 -11.34 5.64 13.03
C ALA A 67 -11.94 5.65 14.44
N ALA A 68 -12.77 6.62 14.75
CA ALA A 68 -13.69 6.54 15.88
C ALA A 68 -14.98 5.84 15.40
N VAL A 69 -15.37 4.75 16.07
CA VAL A 69 -16.48 3.91 15.65
C VAL A 69 -17.48 3.73 16.79
N GLY A 70 -18.77 3.72 16.47
CA GLY A 70 -19.84 3.46 17.40
C GLY A 70 -21.13 3.00 16.72
N PRO A 71 -22.13 2.49 17.48
CA PRO A 71 -23.39 2.04 16.92
C PRO A 71 -24.23 3.21 16.40
N ALA A 72 -25.04 2.96 15.36
CA ALA A 72 -26.07 3.86 14.90
C ALA A 72 -27.46 3.38 15.35
N PRO A 73 -28.45 4.27 15.51
CA PRO A 73 -29.80 3.90 15.91
C PRO A 73 -30.63 3.29 14.77
N ASP A 74 -30.17 3.47 13.53
CA ASP A 74 -30.78 2.95 12.29
C ASP A 74 -29.78 1.99 11.60
N PRO A 75 -30.23 1.15 10.67
CA PRO A 75 -29.35 0.22 9.92
C PRO A 75 -28.33 0.91 9.00
N GLY A 76 -28.24 2.24 9.03
CA GLY A 76 -27.38 3.05 8.17
C GLY A 76 -25.89 2.92 8.47
N VAL A 77 -25.09 3.38 7.51
CA VAL A 77 -23.64 3.56 7.64
C VAL A 77 -23.34 5.04 7.48
N HIS A 78 -23.05 5.69 8.60
CA HIS A 78 -22.83 7.13 8.67
C HIS A 78 -21.33 7.42 8.79
N VAL A 79 -20.75 8.03 7.75
CA VAL A 79 -19.30 8.29 7.68
C VAL A 79 -19.05 9.78 7.61
N ALA A 80 -18.10 10.24 8.42
CA ALA A 80 -17.66 11.63 8.46
C ALA A 80 -16.12 11.74 8.57
N ALA A 81 -15.62 12.91 8.27
CA ALA A 81 -14.26 13.35 8.55
C ALA A 81 -14.31 14.66 9.36
N PRO A 82 -13.18 15.19 9.87
CA PRO A 82 -13.17 16.43 10.64
C PRO A 82 -13.82 17.64 9.94
N GLY A 83 -13.83 17.65 8.60
CA GLY A 83 -14.47 18.69 7.77
C GLY A 83 -15.97 18.50 7.52
N GLY A 84 -16.60 17.44 8.04
CA GLY A 84 -18.01 17.15 7.84
C GLY A 84 -18.32 15.74 7.31
N PRO A 85 -19.60 15.49 6.93
CA PRO A 85 -20.00 14.16 6.44
C PRO A 85 -19.35 13.85 5.07
N LEU A 86 -18.88 12.61 4.93
CA LEU A 86 -18.36 12.10 3.66
C LEU A 86 -19.52 11.68 2.74
N ARG A 87 -19.38 12.01 1.46
CA ARG A 87 -20.34 11.60 0.43
C ARG A 87 -20.18 10.11 0.13
N PRO A 88 -21.26 9.37 -0.18
CA PRO A 88 -21.17 7.92 -0.48
C PRO A 88 -20.22 7.55 -1.63
N ARG A 89 -19.94 8.49 -2.53
CA ARG A 89 -19.02 8.30 -3.67
C ARG A 89 -17.53 8.48 -3.29
N GLU A 90 -17.22 9.01 -2.13
CA GLU A 90 -15.84 9.19 -1.68
C GLU A 90 -15.20 7.85 -1.33
N ARG A 91 -13.89 7.74 -1.53
CA ARG A 91 -13.15 6.49 -1.36
C ARG A 91 -13.28 5.91 0.04
N ALA A 92 -13.15 6.77 1.06
CA ALA A 92 -13.28 6.36 2.46
C ALA A 92 -14.67 5.80 2.76
N ALA A 93 -15.74 6.53 2.38
CA ALA A 93 -17.11 6.08 2.62
C ALA A 93 -17.42 4.75 1.94
N ARG A 94 -16.93 4.54 0.71
CA ARG A 94 -17.07 3.25 0.01
C ARG A 94 -16.30 2.12 0.69
N ALA A 95 -15.10 2.41 1.21
CA ALA A 95 -14.33 1.42 1.96
C ALA A 95 -15.05 1.00 3.23
N VAL A 96 -15.58 1.95 4.01
CA VAL A 96 -16.40 1.67 5.20
C VAL A 96 -17.62 0.84 4.84
N ALA A 97 -18.41 1.27 3.83
CA ALA A 97 -19.63 0.56 3.42
C ALA A 97 -19.34 -0.88 3.00
N ARG A 98 -18.27 -1.13 2.25
CA ARG A 98 -17.82 -2.48 1.89
C ARG A 98 -17.45 -3.31 3.12
N THR A 99 -16.71 -2.74 4.06
CA THR A 99 -16.30 -3.43 5.29
C THR A 99 -17.48 -3.78 6.16
N VAL A 100 -18.46 -2.86 6.32
CA VAL A 100 -19.70 -3.11 7.05
C VAL A 100 -20.54 -4.20 6.36
N ALA A 101 -20.66 -4.17 5.03
CA ALA A 101 -21.37 -5.20 4.28
C ALA A 101 -20.72 -6.59 4.48
N GLU A 102 -19.39 -6.66 4.48
CA GLU A 102 -18.66 -7.89 4.75
C GLU A 102 -18.86 -8.38 6.19
N ALA A 103 -18.80 -7.49 7.17
CA ALA A 103 -19.06 -7.83 8.59
C ALA A 103 -20.48 -8.37 8.80
N ARG A 104 -21.49 -7.82 8.11
CA ARG A 104 -22.85 -8.37 8.10
C ARG A 104 -22.94 -9.73 7.46
N ARG A 105 -22.26 -9.91 6.31
CA ARG A 105 -22.24 -11.20 5.59
C ARG A 105 -21.58 -12.32 6.40
N THR A 106 -20.57 -11.99 7.19
CA THR A 106 -19.83 -12.96 8.03
C THR A 106 -20.42 -13.12 9.44
N GLY A 107 -21.48 -12.38 9.78
CA GLY A 107 -22.13 -12.45 11.11
C GLY A 107 -21.38 -11.71 12.23
N VAL A 108 -20.28 -11.01 11.92
CA VAL A 108 -19.57 -10.15 12.89
C VAL A 108 -20.44 -8.96 13.31
N LEU A 109 -21.29 -8.47 12.41
CA LEU A 109 -22.26 -7.41 12.65
C LEU A 109 -23.66 -7.93 12.35
N GLY A 110 -24.62 -7.64 13.21
CA GLY A 110 -26.03 -7.98 12.95
C GLY A 110 -26.55 -7.31 11.66
N ALA A 111 -27.49 -7.98 10.97
CA ALA A 111 -28.01 -7.50 9.69
C ALA A 111 -28.58 -6.07 9.77
N ASP A 112 -29.29 -5.76 10.85
CA ASP A 112 -29.94 -4.48 11.10
C ASP A 112 -29.10 -3.52 11.95
N ALA A 113 -27.90 -3.91 12.34
CA ALA A 113 -27.02 -3.05 13.14
C ALA A 113 -26.41 -1.94 12.29
N GLY A 114 -26.58 -0.69 12.71
CA GLY A 114 -26.01 0.47 12.06
C GLY A 114 -24.68 0.91 12.67
N VAL A 115 -23.89 1.63 11.89
CA VAL A 115 -22.55 2.05 12.27
C VAL A 115 -22.32 3.53 11.99
N ARG A 116 -21.73 4.23 12.95
CA ARG A 116 -21.21 5.60 12.83
C ARG A 116 -19.70 5.56 12.84
N VAL A 117 -19.06 6.28 11.92
CA VAL A 117 -17.61 6.33 11.78
C VAL A 117 -17.15 7.77 11.53
N VAL A 118 -16.17 8.22 12.30
CA VAL A 118 -15.41 9.43 11.99
C VAL A 118 -13.97 9.02 11.70
N LEU A 119 -13.45 9.45 10.54
CA LEU A 119 -12.12 9.10 10.06
C LEU A 119 -11.21 10.31 10.08
N ASP A 120 -9.97 10.13 10.52
CA ASP A 120 -8.86 11.06 10.30
C ASP A 120 -7.68 10.28 9.68
N ALA A 121 -6.89 10.93 8.82
CA ALA A 121 -5.79 10.27 8.13
C ALA A 121 -4.60 11.21 7.94
N ASP A 122 -3.42 10.70 8.21
CA ASP A 122 -2.13 11.31 7.85
C ASP A 122 -1.49 10.63 6.63
N LEU A 123 -2.30 9.89 5.85
CA LEU A 123 -1.93 9.12 4.69
C LEU A 123 -2.55 9.71 3.41
N PRO A 124 -1.76 9.99 2.35
CA PRO A 124 -2.29 10.51 1.09
C PRO A 124 -3.21 9.51 0.38
N GLU A 125 -4.41 9.93 -0.02
CA GLU A 125 -5.39 9.04 -0.67
C GLU A 125 -4.95 8.48 -2.02
N HIS A 126 -4.08 9.21 -2.74
CA HIS A 126 -3.72 8.91 -4.14
C HIS A 126 -2.32 8.34 -4.33
N ALA A 127 -1.52 8.24 -3.27
CA ALA A 127 -0.12 7.84 -3.34
C ALA A 127 0.14 6.33 -3.40
N SER A 128 -0.86 5.50 -3.67
CA SER A 128 -0.74 4.02 -3.65
C SER A 128 -0.21 3.43 -2.33
N LEU A 129 -0.42 4.13 -1.22
CA LEU A 129 0.03 3.74 0.11
C LEU A 129 -1.03 2.99 0.94
N GLY A 130 -2.07 2.48 0.29
CA GLY A 130 -3.07 1.62 0.94
C GLY A 130 -4.15 2.37 1.72
N TYR A 131 -4.44 3.64 1.42
CA TYR A 131 -5.45 4.43 2.14
C TYR A 131 -6.79 3.70 2.35
N THR A 132 -7.39 3.15 1.29
CA THR A 132 -8.68 2.44 1.40
C THR A 132 -8.58 1.13 2.19
N ALA A 133 -7.42 0.49 2.18
CA ALA A 133 -7.16 -0.71 2.97
C ALA A 133 -7.00 -0.37 4.46
N ALA A 134 -6.31 0.73 4.78
CA ALA A 134 -6.20 1.23 6.15
C ALA A 134 -7.57 1.60 6.72
N VAL A 135 -8.43 2.30 5.93
CA VAL A 135 -9.82 2.57 6.33
C VAL A 135 -10.57 1.26 6.61
N GLY A 136 -10.49 0.29 5.68
CA GLY A 136 -11.15 -1.01 5.84
C GLY A 136 -10.65 -1.78 7.06
N ALA A 137 -9.33 -1.82 7.26
CA ALA A 137 -8.71 -2.54 8.39
C ALA A 137 -9.06 -1.93 9.75
N ALA A 138 -9.05 -0.59 9.88
CA ALA A 138 -9.42 0.10 11.12
C ALA A 138 -10.89 -0.19 11.49
N VAL A 139 -11.80 -0.11 10.52
CA VAL A 139 -13.22 -0.38 10.72
C VAL A 139 -13.48 -1.86 10.97
N ALA A 140 -12.84 -2.77 10.22
CA ALA A 140 -12.99 -4.21 10.42
C ALA A 140 -12.55 -4.65 11.82
N LEU A 141 -11.41 -4.12 12.30
CA LEU A 141 -10.94 -4.38 13.66
C LEU A 141 -11.92 -3.84 14.71
N ALA A 142 -12.43 -2.61 14.51
CA ALA A 142 -13.42 -2.02 15.40
C ALA A 142 -14.68 -2.88 15.50
N LEU A 143 -15.21 -3.35 14.37
CA LEU A 143 -16.42 -4.18 14.34
C LEU A 143 -16.20 -5.53 15.01
N ALA A 144 -15.03 -6.15 14.82
CA ALA A 144 -14.68 -7.40 15.48
C ALA A 144 -14.54 -7.23 17.00
N ASP A 145 -13.86 -6.18 17.46
CA ASP A 145 -13.73 -5.87 18.89
C ASP A 145 -15.10 -5.62 19.55
N LEU A 146 -15.97 -4.86 18.89
CA LEU A 146 -17.30 -4.52 19.42
C LEU A 146 -18.26 -5.71 19.38
N GLY A 147 -18.13 -6.59 18.40
CA GLY A 147 -18.90 -7.81 18.26
C GLY A 147 -18.40 -8.99 19.10
N GLY A 148 -17.25 -8.84 19.79
CA GLY A 148 -16.60 -9.95 20.52
C GLY A 148 -16.12 -11.07 19.59
N GLY A 149 -15.91 -10.76 18.31
CA GLY A 149 -15.46 -11.71 17.29
C GLY A 149 -13.95 -11.87 17.26
N PRO A 150 -13.44 -12.86 16.48
CA PRO A 150 -12.00 -13.02 16.27
C PRO A 150 -11.43 -11.84 15.46
N PRO A 151 -10.12 -11.54 15.60
CA PRO A 151 -9.47 -10.54 14.77
C PRO A 151 -9.70 -10.80 13.28
N PRO A 152 -10.04 -9.76 12.49
CA PRO A 152 -10.32 -9.94 11.07
C PRO A 152 -9.04 -10.29 10.29
N GLU A 153 -9.17 -11.18 9.32
CA GLU A 153 -8.03 -11.49 8.42
C GLU A 153 -7.81 -10.46 7.30
N GLY A 154 -8.82 -9.67 6.98
CA GLY A 154 -8.83 -8.74 5.85
C GLY A 154 -9.27 -9.39 4.53
N ALA A 155 -10.14 -8.70 3.79
CA ALA A 155 -10.71 -9.17 2.52
C ALA A 155 -9.73 -9.04 1.34
N THR A 156 -8.79 -8.10 1.42
CA THR A 156 -7.80 -7.84 0.35
C THR A 156 -6.37 -8.06 0.86
N ALA A 157 -5.43 -8.26 -0.06
CA ALA A 157 -4.01 -8.39 0.30
C ALA A 157 -3.51 -7.17 1.09
N ASP A 158 -3.94 -5.98 0.70
CA ASP A 158 -3.56 -4.73 1.35
C ASP A 158 -4.12 -4.64 2.78
N GLU A 159 -5.38 -5.04 3.01
CA GLU A 159 -5.99 -5.10 4.35
C GLU A 159 -5.29 -6.13 5.24
N ARG A 160 -4.93 -7.29 4.68
CA ARG A 160 -4.17 -8.31 5.40
C ARG A 160 -2.81 -7.80 5.88
N VAL A 161 -2.15 -6.96 5.08
CA VAL A 161 -0.91 -6.30 5.50
C VAL A 161 -1.18 -5.36 6.66
N CYS A 162 -2.19 -4.48 6.54
CA CYS A 162 -2.54 -3.53 7.61
C CYS A 162 -2.89 -4.22 8.94
N LEU A 163 -3.47 -5.42 8.89
CA LEU A 163 -3.87 -6.17 10.09
C LEU A 163 -2.74 -7.04 10.66
N ALA A 164 -1.95 -7.71 9.79
CA ALA A 164 -0.97 -8.71 10.21
C ALA A 164 0.43 -8.14 10.50
N ALA A 165 0.69 -6.88 10.16
CA ALA A 165 2.02 -6.29 10.29
C ALA A 165 2.50 -6.21 11.74
N ARG A 166 3.82 -6.24 11.90
CA ARG A 166 4.51 -6.08 13.19
C ARG A 166 5.69 -5.13 13.03
N PRO A 167 6.07 -4.40 14.09
CA PRO A 167 7.27 -3.56 14.05
C PRO A 167 8.49 -4.37 13.62
N GLY A 168 9.35 -3.76 12.80
CA GLY A 168 10.55 -4.42 12.29
C GLY A 168 10.31 -5.63 11.39
N CYS A 169 9.09 -5.75 10.80
CA CYS A 169 8.73 -6.90 9.97
C CYS A 169 8.11 -6.49 8.64
N ALA A 170 8.36 -7.30 7.61
CA ALA A 170 7.62 -7.29 6.35
C ALA A 170 6.54 -8.37 6.35
N VAL A 171 5.49 -8.15 5.56
CA VAL A 171 4.40 -9.10 5.36
C VAL A 171 4.45 -9.59 3.91
N ARG A 172 4.69 -10.89 3.72
CA ARG A 172 4.52 -11.57 2.44
C ARG A 172 3.08 -12.05 2.32
N VAL A 173 2.41 -11.68 1.24
CA VAL A 173 1.06 -12.15 0.93
C VAL A 173 1.11 -12.99 -0.34
N ASN A 174 0.63 -14.22 -0.28
CA ASN A 174 0.37 -15.00 -1.47
C ASN A 174 -0.90 -14.46 -2.14
N LEU A 175 -0.78 -13.88 -3.32
CA LEU A 175 -1.88 -13.15 -3.98
C LEU A 175 -3.00 -14.05 -4.53
N ARG A 176 -2.82 -15.38 -4.51
CA ARG A 176 -3.84 -16.36 -4.88
C ARG A 176 -4.58 -16.93 -3.68
N SER A 177 -3.83 -17.44 -2.69
CA SER A 177 -4.42 -18.09 -1.50
C SER A 177 -4.73 -17.11 -0.37
N MET A 178 -4.29 -15.86 -0.50
CA MET A 178 -4.38 -14.81 0.51
C MET A 178 -3.69 -15.15 1.85
N ARG A 179 -2.85 -16.19 1.88
CA ARG A 179 -2.05 -16.52 3.08
C ARG A 179 -0.97 -15.49 3.29
N THR A 180 -0.83 -15.07 4.54
CA THR A 180 0.19 -14.11 4.99
C THR A 180 1.33 -14.84 5.71
N THR A 181 2.53 -14.27 5.61
CA THR A 181 3.72 -14.71 6.36
C THR A 181 4.46 -13.45 6.80
N VAL A 182 4.68 -13.30 8.10
CA VAL A 182 5.47 -12.20 8.66
C VAL A 182 6.95 -12.61 8.64
N LEU A 183 7.80 -11.72 8.17
CA LEU A 183 9.25 -11.93 7.98
C LEU A 183 10.00 -10.82 8.69
N PRO A 184 11.15 -11.08 9.33
CA PRO A 184 11.99 -10.04 9.92
C PRO A 184 12.43 -9.05 8.83
N PHE A 185 12.36 -7.76 9.12
CA PHE A 185 12.83 -6.67 8.25
C PHE A 185 13.22 -5.49 9.14
N ASP A 186 14.21 -5.71 10.00
CA ASP A 186 14.70 -4.72 10.96
C ASP A 186 15.67 -3.75 10.30
N LEU A 187 15.12 -2.75 9.65
CA LEU A 187 15.91 -1.69 9.02
C LEU A 187 16.49 -0.72 10.05
N ALA A 188 15.79 -0.49 11.15
CA ALA A 188 16.26 0.42 12.19
C ALA A 188 17.55 -0.09 12.86
N GLY A 189 17.60 -1.39 13.17
CA GLY A 189 18.78 -2.05 13.72
C GLY A 189 19.98 -2.03 12.77
N GLU A 190 19.75 -1.97 11.46
CA GLU A 190 20.80 -1.86 10.43
C GLU A 190 21.14 -0.38 10.07
N GLY A 191 20.58 0.62 10.76
CA GLY A 191 20.77 2.06 10.44
C GLY A 191 20.17 2.45 9.09
N LEU A 192 19.13 1.74 8.64
CA LEU A 192 18.50 1.91 7.33
C LEU A 192 17.08 2.48 7.45
N ARG A 193 16.64 3.14 6.40
CA ARG A 193 15.28 3.67 6.24
C ARG A 193 14.72 3.34 4.87
N LEU A 194 13.41 3.20 4.81
CA LEU A 194 12.65 3.26 3.56
C LEU A 194 12.32 4.74 3.31
N VAL A 195 12.86 5.31 2.26
CA VAL A 195 12.50 6.66 1.81
C VAL A 195 11.32 6.50 0.87
N VAL A 196 10.15 6.97 1.31
CA VAL A 196 8.89 6.95 0.54
C VAL A 196 8.74 8.29 -0.16
N VAL A 197 8.71 8.25 -1.48
CA VAL A 197 8.62 9.42 -2.35
C VAL A 197 7.29 9.40 -3.08
N ASP A 198 6.41 10.33 -2.76
CA ASP A 198 5.17 10.54 -3.53
C ASP A 198 5.39 11.67 -4.54
N THR A 199 5.61 11.29 -5.79
CA THR A 199 5.81 12.25 -6.88
C THR A 199 4.52 12.99 -7.27
N GLY A 200 3.39 12.57 -6.71
CA GLY A 200 2.07 13.07 -7.04
C GLY A 200 1.59 12.73 -8.44
N ALA A 201 2.30 11.89 -9.20
CA ALA A 201 1.80 11.38 -10.46
C ALA A 201 0.59 10.47 -10.20
N LEU A 202 -0.48 10.69 -10.96
CA LEU A 202 -1.70 9.91 -10.83
C LEU A 202 -1.58 8.57 -11.58
N PRO A 203 -2.26 7.51 -11.09
CA PRO A 203 -2.32 6.26 -11.81
C PRO A 203 -2.98 6.47 -13.18
N ARG A 204 -2.41 5.85 -14.20
CA ARG A 204 -3.03 5.82 -15.53
C ARG A 204 -4.32 5.01 -15.43
N ARG A 205 -5.42 5.60 -15.92
CA ARG A 205 -6.72 4.92 -15.94
C ARG A 205 -6.59 3.58 -16.64
N ASP A 206 -7.26 2.58 -16.10
CA ASP A 206 -7.39 1.22 -16.64
C ASP A 206 -6.08 0.42 -16.80
N LEU A 207 -4.91 0.99 -16.47
CA LEU A 207 -3.63 0.31 -16.65
C LEU A 207 -3.59 -1.05 -15.92
N ARG A 208 -4.16 -1.11 -14.70
CA ARG A 208 -4.24 -2.34 -13.92
C ARG A 208 -5.08 -3.41 -14.65
N VAL A 209 -6.23 -3.01 -15.19
CA VAL A 209 -7.13 -3.90 -15.94
C VAL A 209 -6.46 -4.38 -17.23
N VAL A 210 -5.82 -3.47 -17.97
CA VAL A 210 -5.09 -3.80 -19.21
C VAL A 210 -3.96 -4.79 -18.93
N ARG A 211 -3.16 -4.58 -17.88
CA ARG A 211 -2.05 -5.50 -17.52
C ARG A 211 -2.56 -6.87 -17.08
N ALA A 212 -3.65 -6.92 -16.35
CA ALA A 212 -4.29 -8.18 -15.96
C ALA A 212 -4.76 -8.96 -17.20
N ALA A 213 -5.46 -8.30 -18.14
CA ALA A 213 -5.94 -8.93 -19.38
C ALA A 213 -4.79 -9.39 -20.30
N GLU A 214 -3.67 -8.61 -20.38
CA GLU A 214 -2.47 -9.02 -21.11
C GLU A 214 -1.86 -10.30 -20.54
N LEU A 215 -1.73 -10.40 -19.22
CA LEU A 215 -1.22 -11.60 -18.55
C LEU A 215 -2.17 -12.79 -18.68
N GLU A 216 -3.48 -12.56 -18.63
CA GLU A 216 -4.48 -13.59 -18.83
C GLU A 216 -4.41 -14.19 -20.25
N ARG A 217 -4.31 -13.35 -21.29
CA ARG A 217 -4.08 -13.82 -22.69
C ARG A 217 -2.80 -14.64 -22.80
N ALA A 218 -1.74 -14.24 -22.13
CA ALA A 218 -0.49 -15.01 -22.13
C ALA A 218 -0.68 -16.40 -21.47
N GLN A 219 -1.47 -16.47 -20.39
CA GLN A 219 -1.77 -17.72 -19.70
C GLN A 219 -2.67 -18.67 -20.51
N GLN A 220 -3.49 -18.16 -21.42
CA GLN A 220 -4.25 -18.99 -22.36
C GLN A 220 -3.31 -19.80 -23.28
N VAL A 221 -2.13 -19.27 -23.60
CA VAL A 221 -1.13 -19.94 -24.44
C VAL A 221 -0.16 -20.81 -23.64
N LEU A 222 0.25 -20.32 -22.46
CA LEU A 222 1.33 -20.92 -21.68
C LEU A 222 0.87 -21.80 -20.53
N GLY A 223 -0.39 -21.67 -20.12
CA GLY A 223 -0.87 -22.15 -18.84
C GLY A 223 -0.47 -21.23 -17.69
N PRO A 224 -0.62 -21.66 -16.43
CA PRO A 224 -0.34 -20.84 -15.26
C PRO A 224 1.12 -20.38 -15.20
N LEU A 225 1.38 -19.07 -15.10
CA LEU A 225 2.74 -18.52 -15.12
C LEU A 225 3.63 -19.02 -13.99
N ARG A 226 3.04 -19.41 -12.84
CA ARG A 226 3.79 -20.03 -11.74
C ARG A 226 4.41 -21.39 -12.07
N SER A 227 3.96 -22.05 -13.14
CA SER A 227 4.43 -23.35 -13.61
C SER A 227 5.51 -23.24 -14.69
N VAL A 228 5.87 -22.03 -15.10
CA VAL A 228 6.90 -21.77 -16.12
C VAL A 228 8.28 -22.07 -15.53
N GLN A 229 8.90 -23.15 -16.01
CA GLN A 229 10.29 -23.54 -15.66
C GLN A 229 11.29 -23.10 -16.73
N ASP A 230 10.93 -23.24 -18.02
CA ASP A 230 11.71 -22.74 -19.15
C ASP A 230 11.12 -21.40 -19.65
N LEU A 231 11.62 -20.29 -19.10
CA LEU A 231 11.18 -18.97 -19.51
C LEU A 231 11.54 -18.66 -20.97
N PRO A 232 12.77 -18.88 -21.47
CA PRO A 232 13.10 -18.64 -22.87
C PRO A 232 12.23 -19.42 -23.85
N GLY A 233 11.98 -20.70 -23.60
CA GLY A 233 11.08 -21.52 -24.42
C GLY A 233 9.63 -21.04 -24.38
N SER A 234 9.14 -20.66 -23.21
CA SER A 234 7.80 -20.09 -23.05
C SER A 234 7.65 -18.78 -23.80
N LEU A 235 8.64 -17.89 -23.75
CA LEU A 235 8.59 -16.62 -24.46
C LEU A 235 8.58 -16.81 -26.00
N ARG A 236 9.25 -17.83 -26.53
CA ARG A 236 9.21 -18.15 -27.98
C ARG A 236 7.81 -18.58 -28.45
N ARG A 237 7.00 -19.17 -27.57
CA ARG A 237 5.63 -19.56 -27.87
C ARG A 237 4.63 -18.40 -27.96
N LEU A 238 5.03 -17.20 -27.49
CA LEU A 238 4.22 -15.99 -27.56
C LEU A 238 4.63 -15.16 -28.79
N PRO A 239 3.78 -15.02 -29.83
CA PRO A 239 4.13 -14.19 -30.99
C PRO A 239 4.18 -12.69 -30.64
N ASP A 240 3.30 -12.22 -29.74
CA ASP A 240 3.18 -10.82 -29.35
C ASP A 240 4.34 -10.41 -28.41
N PRO A 241 5.22 -9.45 -28.83
CA PRO A 241 6.32 -8.98 -28.01
C PRO A 241 5.86 -8.23 -26.75
N VAL A 242 4.62 -7.72 -26.73
CA VAL A 242 4.05 -7.10 -25.52
C VAL A 242 3.81 -8.19 -24.49
N LEU A 243 3.17 -9.29 -24.86
CA LEU A 243 2.92 -10.41 -23.94
C LEU A 243 4.22 -11.04 -23.43
N ARG A 244 5.26 -11.13 -24.27
CA ARG A 244 6.59 -11.59 -23.83
C ARG A 244 7.13 -10.75 -22.67
N ARG A 245 7.09 -9.41 -22.79
CA ARG A 245 7.54 -8.51 -21.72
C ARG A 245 6.71 -8.65 -20.45
N ARG A 246 5.38 -8.91 -20.56
CA ARG A 246 4.51 -9.12 -19.39
C ARG A 246 4.86 -10.40 -18.65
N VAL A 247 5.03 -11.48 -19.39
CA VAL A 247 5.39 -12.79 -18.83
C VAL A 247 6.81 -12.76 -18.24
N GLU A 248 7.78 -12.18 -18.95
CA GLU A 248 9.13 -12.02 -18.45
C GLU A 248 9.16 -11.32 -17.09
N TYR A 249 8.44 -10.19 -16.96
CA TYR A 249 8.30 -9.51 -15.68
C TYR A 249 7.67 -10.41 -14.62
N ALA A 250 6.50 -10.97 -14.91
CA ALA A 250 5.73 -11.72 -13.90
C ALA A 250 6.50 -12.93 -13.35
N VAL A 251 7.22 -13.66 -14.21
CA VAL A 251 8.02 -14.83 -13.81
C VAL A 251 9.29 -14.41 -13.08
N THR A 252 10.06 -13.46 -13.62
CA THR A 252 11.32 -13.04 -13.00
C THR A 252 11.11 -12.25 -11.70
N GLU A 253 9.98 -11.57 -11.54
CA GLU A 253 9.67 -10.88 -10.28
C GLU A 253 9.41 -11.86 -9.13
N VAL A 254 8.82 -13.02 -9.40
CA VAL A 254 8.65 -14.07 -8.39
C VAL A 254 10.02 -14.59 -7.93
N HIS A 255 10.98 -14.75 -8.83
CA HIS A 255 12.35 -15.16 -8.46
C HIS A 255 13.05 -14.09 -7.62
N ARG A 256 12.95 -12.81 -8.00
CA ARG A 256 13.49 -11.69 -7.22
C ARG A 256 12.87 -11.61 -5.84
N LEU A 257 11.54 -11.77 -5.75
CA LEU A 257 10.83 -11.80 -4.47
C LEU A 257 11.35 -12.93 -3.56
N ASN A 258 11.52 -14.13 -4.10
CA ASN A 258 12.02 -15.26 -3.33
C ASN A 258 13.46 -15.03 -2.86
N ALA A 259 14.32 -14.42 -3.68
CA ALA A 259 15.68 -14.02 -3.29
C ALA A 259 15.64 -12.99 -2.15
N ALA A 260 14.80 -11.95 -2.25
CA ALA A 260 14.62 -10.96 -1.18
C ALA A 260 14.13 -11.63 0.13
N VAL A 261 13.13 -12.52 0.04
CA VAL A 261 12.66 -13.29 1.21
C VAL A 261 13.77 -14.14 1.83
N GLY A 262 14.67 -14.71 1.01
CA GLY A 262 15.85 -15.45 1.49
C GLY A 262 16.79 -14.55 2.30
N LEU A 263 17.07 -13.34 1.79
CA LEU A 263 17.89 -12.34 2.51
C LEU A 263 17.25 -11.91 3.84
N LEU A 264 15.95 -11.63 3.83
CA LEU A 264 15.23 -11.25 5.05
C LEU A 264 15.29 -12.34 6.13
N ARG A 265 15.11 -13.61 5.74
CA ARG A 265 15.22 -14.75 6.66
C ARG A 265 16.63 -14.94 7.22
N ALA A 266 17.64 -14.53 6.46
CA ALA A 266 19.04 -14.54 6.87
C ALA A 266 19.45 -13.30 7.69
N GLY A 267 18.53 -12.37 7.98
CA GLY A 267 18.83 -11.11 8.70
C GLY A 267 19.68 -10.13 7.89
N ARG A 268 19.62 -10.19 6.56
CA ARG A 268 20.44 -9.41 5.63
C ARG A 268 19.57 -8.38 4.87
N SER A 269 18.80 -7.59 5.60
CA SER A 269 17.81 -6.67 5.04
C SER A 269 18.43 -5.62 4.11
N GLY A 270 19.59 -5.09 4.47
CA GLY A 270 20.31 -4.08 3.69
C GLY A 270 20.79 -4.56 2.31
N GLU A 271 20.89 -5.88 2.10
CA GLU A 271 21.31 -6.45 0.82
C GLU A 271 20.16 -6.62 -0.19
N THR A 272 18.94 -6.24 0.18
CA THR A 272 17.80 -6.24 -0.75
C THR A 272 17.86 -5.11 -1.78
N GLY A 273 18.71 -4.10 -1.59
CA GLY A 273 18.82 -2.94 -2.47
C GLY A 273 19.02 -3.28 -3.95
N PRO A 274 20.03 -4.07 -4.34
CA PRO A 274 20.24 -4.46 -5.75
C PRO A 274 19.02 -5.20 -6.34
N ILE A 275 18.30 -5.98 -5.55
CA ILE A 275 17.09 -6.67 -5.99
C ILE A 275 15.96 -5.66 -6.28
N LEU A 276 15.80 -4.62 -5.46
CA LEU A 276 14.84 -3.54 -5.71
C LEU A 276 15.14 -2.82 -7.02
N SER A 277 16.40 -2.48 -7.27
CA SER A 277 16.83 -1.82 -8.52
C SER A 277 16.61 -2.71 -9.75
N ALA A 278 16.94 -4.00 -9.66
CA ALA A 278 16.66 -4.96 -10.73
C ALA A 278 15.15 -5.13 -11.01
N SER A 279 14.33 -5.09 -9.95
CA SER A 279 12.87 -5.09 -10.09
C SER A 279 12.39 -3.83 -10.83
N HIS A 280 12.94 -2.64 -10.52
CA HIS A 280 12.57 -1.42 -11.23
C HIS A 280 12.91 -1.46 -12.72
N LEU A 281 14.11 -1.94 -13.09
CA LEU A 281 14.49 -2.12 -14.49
C LEU A 281 13.51 -3.04 -15.24
N SER A 282 13.02 -4.07 -14.56
CA SER A 282 12.00 -4.96 -15.11
C SER A 282 10.62 -4.26 -15.22
N LEU A 283 10.26 -3.39 -14.25
CA LEU A 283 9.04 -2.56 -14.32
C LEU A 283 9.04 -1.58 -15.50
N ARG A 284 10.19 -1.02 -15.87
CA ARG A 284 10.34 -0.22 -17.09
C ARG A 284 9.89 -1.00 -18.33
N ARG A 285 10.35 -2.24 -18.49
CA ARG A 285 9.95 -3.13 -19.59
C ARG A 285 8.49 -3.56 -19.50
N PHE A 286 7.96 -3.70 -18.29
CA PHE A 286 6.53 -3.95 -18.05
C PHE A 286 5.67 -2.71 -18.38
N GLY A 287 6.25 -1.52 -18.48
CA GLY A 287 5.59 -0.29 -18.91
C GLY A 287 4.69 0.34 -17.84
N LEU A 288 5.15 0.34 -16.60
CA LEU A 288 4.44 0.98 -15.47
C LEU A 288 4.95 2.39 -15.14
N PRO A 289 6.27 2.66 -15.04
CA PRO A 289 6.75 3.90 -14.48
C PRO A 289 6.29 5.12 -15.26
N THR A 290 5.96 6.19 -14.54
CA THR A 290 5.72 7.53 -15.08
C THR A 290 7.04 8.27 -15.21
N ARG A 291 7.06 9.42 -15.91
CA ARG A 291 8.27 10.25 -16.04
C ARG A 291 8.76 10.75 -14.67
N GLU A 292 7.83 11.13 -13.81
CA GLU A 292 8.12 11.59 -12.45
C GLU A 292 8.72 10.46 -11.60
N ALA A 293 8.19 9.24 -11.71
CA ALA A 293 8.73 8.09 -11.01
C ALA A 293 10.14 7.71 -11.51
N GLU A 294 10.39 7.80 -12.82
CA GLU A 294 11.72 7.57 -13.40
C GLU A 294 12.73 8.60 -12.89
N LEU A 295 12.39 9.90 -12.93
CA LEU A 295 13.25 10.96 -12.39
C LEU A 295 13.54 10.71 -10.90
N ALA A 296 12.53 10.37 -10.12
CA ALA A 296 12.71 10.11 -8.69
C ALA A 296 13.64 8.91 -8.43
N VAL A 297 13.52 7.83 -9.23
CA VAL A 297 14.40 6.66 -9.13
C VAL A 297 15.84 7.03 -9.48
N GLU A 298 16.06 7.73 -10.58
CA GLU A 298 17.41 8.14 -11.01
C GLU A 298 18.06 9.08 -10.00
N THR A 299 17.30 10.06 -9.50
CA THR A 299 17.78 11.04 -8.52
C THR A 299 18.13 10.37 -7.19
N ALA A 300 17.25 9.55 -6.62
CA ALA A 300 17.51 8.86 -5.37
C ALA A 300 18.69 7.88 -5.48
N SER A 301 18.84 7.21 -6.62
CA SER A 301 20.00 6.33 -6.89
C SER A 301 21.31 7.12 -6.91
N ARG A 302 21.37 8.25 -7.63
CA ARG A 302 22.55 9.14 -7.67
C ARG A 302 22.87 9.76 -6.29
N ALA A 303 21.86 10.02 -5.48
CA ALA A 303 22.01 10.54 -4.14
C ALA A 303 22.43 9.48 -3.09
N GLY A 304 22.70 8.26 -3.50
CA GLY A 304 23.31 7.22 -2.68
C GLY A 304 22.32 6.24 -2.01
N ALA A 305 21.11 6.12 -2.52
CA ALA A 305 20.22 5.03 -2.11
C ALA A 305 20.81 3.66 -2.50
N ARG A 306 20.72 2.67 -1.62
CA ARG A 306 21.20 1.29 -1.85
C ARG A 306 20.40 0.54 -2.90
N GLY A 307 19.14 0.93 -3.11
CA GLY A 307 18.27 0.38 -4.13
C GLY A 307 16.97 1.18 -4.21
N VAL A 308 16.43 1.33 -5.40
CA VAL A 308 15.25 2.17 -5.65
C VAL A 308 14.32 1.49 -6.64
N ARG A 309 13.02 1.58 -6.39
CA ARG A 309 11.98 1.14 -7.34
C ARG A 309 10.69 1.93 -7.19
N MET A 310 9.91 1.97 -8.27
CA MET A 310 8.50 2.38 -8.20
C MET A 310 7.70 1.36 -7.38
N SER A 311 6.76 1.85 -6.58
CA SER A 311 5.83 1.07 -5.76
C SER A 311 4.38 1.34 -6.15
N GLY A 312 3.58 0.29 -6.26
CA GLY A 312 2.15 0.39 -6.61
C GLY A 312 1.90 0.82 -8.06
N TRP A 313 0.76 1.47 -8.30
CA TRP A 313 0.22 1.78 -9.63
C TRP A 313 0.24 3.27 -9.98
N ALA A 314 0.76 4.11 -9.09
CA ALA A 314 0.88 5.57 -9.25
C ALA A 314 2.34 6.00 -9.24
N GLY A 315 2.60 7.25 -8.89
CA GLY A 315 3.95 7.82 -8.86
C GLY A 315 4.72 7.61 -7.55
N THR A 316 4.39 6.64 -6.74
CA THR A 316 5.16 6.38 -5.50
C THR A 316 6.45 5.65 -5.82
N VAL A 317 7.55 6.11 -5.24
CA VAL A 317 8.86 5.47 -5.32
C VAL A 317 9.33 5.10 -3.91
N LEU A 318 9.93 3.93 -3.80
CA LEU A 318 10.58 3.40 -2.61
C LEU A 318 12.09 3.42 -2.83
N ALA A 319 12.84 4.04 -1.92
CA ALA A 319 14.28 3.92 -1.85
C ALA A 319 14.70 3.31 -0.51
N LEU A 320 15.63 2.36 -0.55
CA LEU A 320 16.31 1.85 0.64
C LEU A 320 17.61 2.65 0.81
N ALA A 321 17.80 3.31 1.93
CA ALA A 321 18.93 4.18 2.15
C ALA A 321 19.43 4.09 3.61
N ALA A 322 20.70 4.39 3.81
CA ALA A 322 21.23 4.66 5.14
C ALA A 322 20.58 5.94 5.70
N GLU A 323 20.37 5.98 7.01
CA GLU A 323 19.65 7.06 7.68
C GLU A 323 20.25 8.44 7.38
N GLU A 324 21.57 8.56 7.40
CA GLU A 324 22.31 9.77 7.10
C GLU A 324 22.16 10.27 5.66
N ARG A 325 21.65 9.44 4.74
CA ARG A 325 21.40 9.82 3.35
C ARG A 325 19.99 10.35 3.07
N VAL A 326 19.07 10.17 4.01
CA VAL A 326 17.64 10.50 3.82
C VAL A 326 17.45 11.97 3.45
N GLU A 327 18.06 12.88 4.20
CA GLU A 327 17.94 14.33 3.96
C GLU A 327 18.52 14.72 2.61
N GLY A 328 19.74 14.23 2.28
CA GLY A 328 20.37 14.47 0.99
C GLY A 328 19.55 13.96 -0.21
N ILE A 329 18.91 12.80 -0.08
CA ILE A 329 18.01 12.27 -1.10
C ILE A 329 16.79 13.19 -1.27
N GLY A 330 16.19 13.67 -0.17
CA GLY A 330 15.06 14.60 -0.20
C GLY A 330 15.40 15.93 -0.88
N ALA A 331 16.55 16.50 -0.54
CA ALA A 331 17.05 17.76 -1.13
C ALA A 331 17.32 17.59 -2.64
N ALA A 332 17.99 16.51 -3.04
CA ALA A 332 18.24 16.22 -4.46
C ALA A 332 16.95 16.07 -5.27
N LEU A 333 15.95 15.35 -4.73
CA LEU A 333 14.64 15.20 -5.35
C LEU A 333 13.93 16.55 -5.53
N THR A 334 13.98 17.42 -4.53
CA THR A 334 13.38 18.75 -4.60
C THR A 334 14.04 19.59 -5.70
N THR A 335 15.37 19.57 -5.78
CA THR A 335 16.15 20.30 -6.79
C THR A 335 15.85 19.81 -8.20
N GLU A 336 15.90 18.50 -8.45
CA GLU A 336 15.70 17.93 -9.78
C GLU A 336 14.26 18.12 -10.29
N PHE A 337 13.26 17.97 -9.42
CA PHE A 337 11.87 18.24 -9.80
C PHE A 337 11.66 19.73 -10.11
N GLY A 338 12.27 20.62 -9.32
CA GLY A 338 12.25 22.05 -9.58
C GLY A 338 12.90 22.41 -10.92
N ALA A 339 14.03 21.81 -11.27
CA ALA A 339 14.70 22.00 -12.56
C ALA A 339 13.84 21.58 -13.76
N MET A 340 12.95 20.59 -13.56
CA MET A 340 11.95 20.18 -14.59
C MET A 340 10.70 21.07 -14.60
N GLY A 341 10.60 22.08 -13.75
CA GLY A 341 9.39 22.87 -13.55
C GLY A 341 8.22 22.08 -12.94
N TRP A 342 8.51 20.98 -12.26
CA TRP A 342 7.50 20.14 -11.60
C TRP A 342 7.37 20.52 -10.12
N VAL A 343 6.19 20.23 -9.57
CA VAL A 343 5.99 20.34 -8.12
C VAL A 343 6.92 19.34 -7.39
N PRO A 344 7.71 19.78 -6.40
CA PRO A 344 8.55 18.89 -5.62
C PRO A 344 7.78 17.70 -5.05
N PRO A 345 8.37 16.51 -5.02
CA PRO A 345 7.72 15.33 -4.47
C PRO A 345 7.64 15.46 -2.94
N ARG A 346 6.67 14.76 -2.35
CA ARG A 346 6.61 14.61 -0.90
C ARG A 346 7.49 13.43 -0.51
N VAL A 347 8.40 13.64 0.44
CA VAL A 347 9.38 12.64 0.88
C VAL A 347 9.25 12.40 2.38
N ARG A 348 9.14 11.15 2.81
CA ARG A 348 9.18 10.76 4.22
C ARG A 348 9.99 9.48 4.39
N ALA A 349 10.74 9.42 5.49
CA ALA A 349 11.40 8.19 5.90
C ALA A 349 10.50 7.33 6.78
N ALA A 350 10.61 6.02 6.64
CA ALA A 350 9.85 5.05 7.41
C ALA A 350 10.71 3.84 7.78
N VAL A 351 10.31 3.19 8.85
CA VAL A 351 10.66 1.80 9.18
C VAL A 351 9.38 0.97 9.22
N PRO A 352 9.46 -0.37 9.04
CA PRO A 352 8.30 -1.24 9.19
C PRO A 352 7.62 -1.06 10.55
N SER A 353 6.34 -0.73 10.54
CA SER A 353 5.54 -0.35 11.71
C SER A 353 4.57 -1.44 12.16
N ALA A 354 3.85 -1.18 13.27
CA ALA A 354 2.82 -2.04 13.81
C ALA A 354 1.61 -2.15 12.88
N GLY A 355 0.87 -3.23 12.98
CA GLY A 355 -0.44 -3.43 12.34
C GLY A 355 -1.55 -2.64 13.03
N ALA A 356 -2.77 -2.84 12.53
CA ALA A 356 -3.95 -2.20 13.10
C ALA A 356 -4.15 -2.58 14.58
N HIS A 357 -4.55 -1.60 15.40
CA HIS A 357 -4.75 -1.77 16.83
C HIS A 357 -5.74 -0.74 17.37
N ARG A 358 -6.27 -1.03 18.56
CA ARG A 358 -7.12 -0.09 19.31
C ARG A 358 -6.27 0.93 20.04
N LEU A 359 -6.65 2.20 19.97
CA LEU A 359 -6.00 3.31 20.69
C LEU A 359 -6.72 3.66 22.00
N ARG A 360 -8.05 3.56 22.00
CA ARG A 360 -8.91 3.89 23.15
C ARG A 360 -10.11 2.96 23.21
#